data_a30ea8db7a5cb64b5e4ca7ba7d5cf096
#
_entry.id   a30ea8db7a5cb64b5e4ca7ba7d5cf096
#
_cell.length_a   1.000
_cell.length_b   1.000
_cell.length_c   1.000
_cell.angle_alpha   90.00
_cell.angle_beta   90.00
_cell.angle_gamma   90.00
#
_symmetry.space_group_name_H-M   'P 1'
#
loop_
_entity.id
_entity.type
_entity.pdbx_description
1 polymer ?
#
loop_
_entity_poly.entity_id
_entity_poly.type
_entity_poly.pdbx_seq_one_letter_code
_entity_poly.pdbx_strand_id
1 'polypeptide(L)'
;MNLYIRTLASCLAALSLAACVKNTAESSATDPLPVPAELETNKDLSVNPGDSFFDYCNGAWLQSHPIPAQGAIGGAYESQSAMDQRVRQLKAGVPDIGHFFDLMDHMHGQPEKSRAYIDAQRARYTKPATREEAFETMGRMIMDGITPWANPVYATWGLKWVDGKLMGLVIPPIVAPQSQPASIEPENLVPASQTKADEHSAMGLMAKGMGLELSQLVTDPQHAVYWTLLENRSLEDLNQIIEDAWNTYEMFVSQEQMEKVDRTMDYATLMARASLCYTLSYHLAKEFISPAFKEKYLSITREIQASLRNRISQVDWMSETTRNNAIDKLDNCSLFVAYPDEWYPDFIGTYADCETLVEAVHRNNRNIAQLKCRLLGGKDRFTNQLLQIFKDSNGQYAPTDLTLSNAMYSPTFNCVFIYPSLMMPPIIPEGVSDAFSYAAFVTIGHEFTHGFDTQGAQYDKDGNKRNWWTVADQMAFEERRDKIVQCYSHMEMDPVRAPGVYGDGKRTQTENIADLGGFLAVLDAYKARLQKEGFTGETLNDQLRKFYECYALVWCVQYGPDKFDILQKSDIHSHARLRVNGVVMNTDLWYELYNVDRNNYLYLPKDRRTYIW
;
A
#
# COMPACT_ATOMS: atom_id res chain seq x y z
N MET A 1 -17.53 2.59 -14.53
CA MET A 1 -17.60 3.89 -13.87
C MET A 1 -17.98 3.80 -12.39
N ASN A 2 -19.09 3.18 -12.02
CA ASN A 2 -19.45 3.00 -10.60
C ASN A 2 -18.53 2.09 -9.77
N LEU A 3 -17.78 1.19 -10.38
CA LEU A 3 -16.87 0.28 -9.67
C LEU A 3 -15.53 0.95 -9.36
N TYR A 4 -15.00 1.78 -10.26
CA TYR A 4 -13.76 2.53 -10.07
C TYR A 4 -13.88 3.56 -8.93
N ILE A 5 -15.02 4.23 -8.85
CA ILE A 5 -15.33 5.18 -7.77
C ILE A 5 -15.54 4.45 -6.44
N ARG A 6 -16.10 3.24 -6.44
CA ARG A 6 -16.32 2.46 -5.22
C ARG A 6 -15.02 1.85 -4.64
N THR A 7 -14.06 1.47 -5.47
CA THR A 7 -12.77 0.90 -5.00
C THR A 7 -11.84 1.99 -4.46
N LEU A 8 -11.86 3.19 -5.03
CA LEU A 8 -11.15 4.37 -4.49
C LEU A 8 -11.83 4.92 -3.21
N ALA A 9 -13.17 4.82 -3.12
CA ALA A 9 -13.91 5.28 -1.95
C ALA A 9 -13.68 4.42 -0.70
N SER A 10 -13.23 3.18 -0.83
CA SER A 10 -12.90 2.31 0.32
C SER A 10 -11.62 2.71 1.06
N CYS A 11 -10.78 3.57 0.46
CA CYS A 11 -9.53 4.05 1.07
C CYS A 11 -9.60 5.48 1.61
N LEU A 12 -10.74 6.19 1.45
CA LEU A 12 -10.80 7.63 1.72
C LEU A 12 -12.01 7.99 2.58
N ALA A 13 -11.87 7.96 3.87
CA ALA A 13 -12.76 8.67 4.77
C ALA A 13 -11.99 9.13 6.01
N ALA A 14 -11.63 10.40 6.07
CA ALA A 14 -11.74 11.27 7.23
C ALA A 14 -11.07 12.62 6.97
N LEU A 15 -11.80 13.69 7.20
CA LEU A 15 -11.36 15.09 7.25
C LEU A 15 -11.42 15.61 8.68
N SER A 16 -10.45 16.34 9.19
CA SER A 16 -10.41 17.78 9.41
C SER A 16 -9.58 18.25 10.62
N LEU A 17 -8.74 19.29 10.39
CA LEU A 17 -8.37 20.46 11.23
C LEU A 17 -7.58 20.21 12.54
N ALA A 18 -6.45 20.83 12.83
CA ALA A 18 -5.95 22.17 12.67
C ALA A 18 -4.61 22.39 13.40
N ALA A 19 -3.93 23.44 12.97
CA ALA A 19 -3.04 24.34 13.70
C ALA A 19 -1.57 23.98 13.90
N CYS A 20 -0.74 24.75 13.17
CA CYS A 20 0.69 24.96 13.38
C CYS A 20 1.03 25.63 14.71
N VAL A 21 2.06 25.13 15.39
CA VAL A 21 2.96 25.99 16.16
C VAL A 21 4.40 25.59 15.85
N LYS A 22 5.19 26.56 15.35
CA LYS A 22 6.65 26.45 15.25
C LYS A 22 7.27 26.67 16.62
N ASN A 23 8.11 25.76 17.07
CA ASN A 23 9.17 26.11 18.01
C ASN A 23 10.39 25.23 17.78
N THR A 24 11.50 25.90 17.44
CA THR A 24 12.86 25.34 17.41
C THR A 24 13.48 25.49 18.79
N ALA A 25 13.87 24.38 19.39
CA ALA A 25 14.85 24.38 20.49
C ALA A 25 15.73 23.12 20.39
N GLU A 26 17.03 23.31 20.25
CA GLU A 26 18.01 22.26 20.44
C GLU A 26 18.01 21.83 21.92
N SER A 27 17.80 20.54 22.21
CA SER A 27 17.89 20.00 23.56
C SER A 27 19.14 19.16 23.72
N SER A 28 19.82 19.34 24.82
CA SER A 28 20.99 18.58 25.29
C SER A 28 20.58 17.17 25.72
N ALA A 29 21.45 16.21 25.50
CA ALA A 29 21.26 14.77 25.52
C ALA A 29 21.00 14.10 26.89
N THR A 30 20.15 14.64 27.77
CA THR A 30 19.91 14.07 29.12
C THR A 30 18.46 13.97 29.60
N ASP A 31 17.49 14.53 28.89
CA ASP A 31 16.08 14.31 29.24
C ASP A 31 15.42 13.37 28.22
N PRO A 32 14.79 12.25 28.67
CA PRO A 32 14.03 11.43 27.78
C PRO A 32 12.90 12.24 27.16
N LEU A 33 12.78 12.20 25.83
CA LEU A 33 11.67 12.86 25.13
C LEU A 33 10.33 12.42 25.74
N PRO A 34 9.35 13.33 25.87
CA PRO A 34 8.07 13.03 26.50
C PRO A 34 7.27 12.01 25.71
N VAL A 35 6.56 11.14 26.39
CA VAL A 35 5.45 10.39 25.78
C VAL A 35 4.34 11.38 25.42
N PRO A 36 3.50 11.09 24.39
CA PRO A 36 2.34 11.92 24.10
C PRO A 36 1.46 12.08 25.34
N ALA A 37 0.95 13.29 25.57
CA ALA A 37 0.06 13.56 26.70
C ALA A 37 -1.20 12.67 26.69
N GLU A 38 -1.63 12.31 25.51
CA GLU A 38 -2.75 11.39 25.23
C GLU A 38 -2.57 10.02 25.90
N LEU A 39 -1.34 9.58 26.14
CA LEU A 39 -1.07 8.32 26.81
C LEU A 39 -1.71 8.27 28.21
N GLU A 40 -1.70 9.38 28.93
CA GLU A 40 -2.29 9.44 30.27
C GLU A 40 -3.77 9.89 30.23
N THR A 41 -4.13 10.81 29.34
CA THR A 41 -5.50 11.36 29.26
C THR A 41 -6.51 10.41 28.63
N ASN A 42 -6.06 9.47 27.80
CA ASN A 42 -6.95 8.51 27.13
C ASN A 42 -7.26 7.28 27.98
N LYS A 43 -6.51 7.04 29.06
CA LYS A 43 -6.68 5.87 29.93
C LYS A 43 -8.03 5.88 30.64
N ASP A 44 -8.67 4.72 30.70
CA ASP A 44 -9.78 4.44 31.61
C ASP A 44 -9.29 3.55 32.76
N LEU A 45 -8.96 4.16 33.87
CA LEU A 45 -8.45 3.47 35.07
C LEU A 45 -9.50 2.61 35.77
N SER A 46 -10.76 2.65 35.37
CA SER A 46 -11.79 1.73 35.86
C SER A 46 -11.75 0.37 35.18
N VAL A 47 -11.06 0.26 34.03
CA VAL A 47 -10.87 -0.99 33.29
C VAL A 47 -9.59 -1.68 33.77
N ASN A 48 -9.68 -2.98 34.09
CA ASN A 48 -8.49 -3.75 34.40
C ASN A 48 -7.72 -4.04 33.10
N PRO A 49 -6.41 -3.76 33.01
CA PRO A 49 -5.61 -4.03 31.81
C PRO A 49 -5.64 -5.49 31.36
N GLY A 50 -5.81 -6.44 32.29
CA GLY A 50 -5.96 -7.86 31.99
C GLY A 50 -7.34 -8.26 31.44
N ASP A 51 -8.35 -7.38 31.54
CA ASP A 51 -9.69 -7.65 30.99
C ASP A 51 -9.88 -7.03 29.60
N SER A 52 -9.32 -5.85 29.37
CA SER A 52 -9.19 -5.24 28.04
C SER A 52 -8.07 -4.22 28.05
N PHE A 53 -6.94 -4.57 27.44
CA PHE A 53 -5.80 -3.66 27.38
C PHE A 53 -6.07 -2.45 26.48
N PHE A 54 -6.81 -2.69 25.39
CA PHE A 54 -7.25 -1.61 24.49
C PHE A 54 -8.11 -0.57 25.21
N ASP A 55 -9.12 -1.00 25.99
CA ASP A 55 -10.00 -0.07 26.69
C ASP A 55 -9.32 0.58 27.91
N TYR A 56 -8.45 -0.14 28.58
CA TYR A 56 -7.61 0.45 29.63
C TYR A 56 -6.81 1.64 29.10
N CYS A 57 -6.18 1.50 27.93
CA CYS A 57 -5.35 2.55 27.36
C CYS A 57 -6.15 3.68 26.67
N ASN A 58 -7.33 3.38 26.12
CA ASN A 58 -8.05 4.29 25.21
C ASN A 58 -9.46 4.63 25.67
N GLY A 59 -9.95 4.07 26.78
CA GLY A 59 -11.36 4.11 27.16
C GLY A 59 -11.89 5.52 27.39
N ALA A 60 -11.13 6.41 28.02
CA ALA A 60 -11.56 7.80 28.23
C ALA A 60 -11.69 8.57 26.91
N TRP A 61 -10.78 8.34 25.96
CA TRP A 61 -10.88 8.91 24.63
C TRP A 61 -12.12 8.39 23.89
N LEU A 62 -12.35 7.07 23.91
CA LEU A 62 -13.52 6.45 23.27
C LEU A 62 -14.84 6.98 23.83
N GLN A 63 -14.92 7.28 25.14
CA GLN A 63 -16.10 7.84 25.78
C GLN A 63 -16.32 9.32 25.42
N SER A 64 -15.25 10.09 25.22
CA SER A 64 -15.31 11.53 24.95
C SER A 64 -15.46 11.88 23.46
N HIS A 65 -15.19 10.95 22.56
CA HIS A 65 -15.28 11.16 21.12
C HIS A 65 -16.50 10.43 20.55
N PRO A 66 -17.46 11.16 19.94
CA PRO A 66 -18.65 10.53 19.37
C PRO A 66 -18.27 9.61 18.21
N ILE A 67 -19.03 8.54 18.07
CA ILE A 67 -18.90 7.64 16.92
C ILE A 67 -19.18 8.42 15.65
N PRO A 68 -18.27 8.41 14.65
CA PRO A 68 -18.52 9.12 13.40
C PRO A 68 -19.70 8.48 12.65
N ALA A 69 -20.45 9.30 11.91
CA ALA A 69 -21.58 8.81 11.11
C ALA A 69 -21.12 7.84 10.02
N GLN A 70 -19.90 8.02 9.50
CA GLN A 70 -19.26 7.18 8.50
C GLN A 70 -17.74 7.16 8.71
N GLY A 71 -17.06 6.13 8.18
CA GLY A 71 -15.62 6.02 8.21
C GLY A 71 -15.06 5.68 9.59
N ALA A 72 -13.97 6.35 9.97
CA ALA A 72 -13.31 6.19 11.27
C ALA A 72 -12.59 7.48 11.67
N ILE A 73 -12.37 7.66 12.97
CA ILE A 73 -11.58 8.77 13.53
C ILE A 73 -10.50 8.24 14.47
N GLY A 74 -9.39 8.97 14.57
CA GLY A 74 -8.25 8.62 15.41
C GLY A 74 -7.25 7.67 14.75
N GLY A 75 -6.11 7.49 15.42
CA GLY A 75 -5.04 6.59 14.99
C GLY A 75 -4.55 6.84 13.57
N ALA A 76 -4.29 5.78 12.84
CA ALA A 76 -3.76 5.85 11.47
C ALA A 76 -4.71 6.49 10.45
N TYR A 77 -6.01 6.61 10.76
CA TYR A 77 -6.98 7.23 9.85
C TYR A 77 -6.75 8.73 9.65
N GLU A 78 -6.12 9.40 10.61
CA GLU A 78 -5.81 10.83 10.50
C GLU A 78 -4.60 11.11 9.59
N SER A 79 -3.75 10.12 9.36
CA SER A 79 -2.54 10.29 8.54
C SER A 79 -2.85 10.58 7.08
N GLN A 80 -3.92 10.01 6.52
CA GLN A 80 -4.33 10.30 5.14
C GLN A 80 -4.80 11.75 5.00
N SER A 81 -5.59 12.25 5.94
CA SER A 81 -6.02 13.67 5.95
C SER A 81 -4.83 14.62 6.02
N ALA A 82 -3.81 14.28 6.82
CA ALA A 82 -2.59 15.07 6.89
C ALA A 82 -1.78 15.04 5.57
N MET A 83 -1.76 13.90 4.88
CA MET A 83 -1.14 13.83 3.54
C MET A 83 -1.90 14.65 2.50
N ASP A 84 -3.23 14.60 2.52
CA ASP A 84 -4.07 15.42 1.63
C ASP A 84 -3.87 16.92 1.91
N GLN A 85 -3.64 17.30 3.16
CA GLN A 85 -3.29 18.67 3.51
C GLN A 85 -1.91 19.08 2.94
N ARG A 86 -0.91 18.19 2.95
CA ARG A 86 0.40 18.43 2.32
C ARG A 86 0.27 18.58 0.80
N VAL A 87 -0.57 17.77 0.16
CA VAL A 87 -0.89 17.95 -1.28
C VAL A 87 -1.47 19.35 -1.55
N ARG A 88 -2.38 19.84 -0.68
CA ARG A 88 -2.89 21.21 -0.79
C ARG A 88 -1.81 22.28 -0.58
N GLN A 89 -0.82 22.02 0.28
CA GLN A 89 0.33 22.92 0.45
C GLN A 89 1.20 22.93 -0.80
N LEU A 90 1.40 21.80 -1.47
CA LEU A 90 2.09 21.73 -2.76
C LEU A 90 1.36 22.54 -3.83
N LYS A 91 0.02 22.54 -3.85
CA LYS A 91 -0.79 23.41 -4.73
C LYS A 91 -0.38 24.88 -4.60
N ALA A 92 -0.12 25.36 -3.40
CA ALA A 92 0.26 26.74 -3.15
C ALA A 92 1.75 27.04 -3.42
N GLY A 93 2.62 26.04 -3.25
CA GLY A 93 4.09 26.20 -3.29
C GLY A 93 4.74 25.82 -4.62
N VAL A 94 4.12 24.97 -5.42
CA VAL A 94 4.68 24.43 -6.67
C VAL A 94 3.82 24.89 -7.86
N PRO A 95 4.33 25.79 -8.73
CA PRO A 95 3.53 26.40 -9.81
C PRO A 95 2.86 25.37 -10.73
N ASP A 96 3.57 24.31 -11.13
CA ASP A 96 3.01 23.26 -12.00
C ASP A 96 1.86 22.51 -11.35
N ILE A 97 1.98 22.19 -10.06
CA ILE A 97 0.92 21.54 -9.29
C ILE A 97 -0.25 22.52 -9.10
N GLY A 98 0.05 23.78 -8.74
CA GLY A 98 -0.96 24.85 -8.63
C GLY A 98 -1.77 25.00 -9.90
N HIS A 99 -1.10 25.11 -11.04
CA HIS A 99 -1.74 25.25 -12.34
C HIS A 99 -2.61 24.01 -12.70
N PHE A 100 -2.16 22.80 -12.39
CA PHE A 100 -2.97 21.61 -12.61
C PHE A 100 -4.28 21.66 -11.80
N PHE A 101 -4.23 22.09 -10.54
CA PHE A 101 -5.44 22.29 -9.73
C PHE A 101 -6.33 23.39 -10.27
N ASP A 102 -5.76 24.49 -10.80
CA ASP A 102 -6.53 25.56 -11.43
C ASP A 102 -7.23 25.08 -12.71
N LEU A 103 -6.56 24.25 -13.52
CA LEU A 103 -7.19 23.61 -14.67
C LEU A 103 -8.36 22.70 -14.25
N MET A 104 -8.25 22.02 -13.12
CA MET A 104 -9.35 21.21 -12.58
C MET A 104 -10.53 22.06 -12.12
N ASP A 105 -10.26 23.15 -11.41
CA ASP A 105 -11.29 24.04 -10.91
C ASP A 105 -12.06 24.71 -12.08
N HIS A 106 -11.40 24.91 -13.21
CA HIS A 106 -11.96 25.55 -14.42
C HIS A 106 -12.34 24.57 -15.54
N MET A 107 -12.25 23.25 -15.31
CA MET A 107 -12.48 22.25 -16.36
C MET A 107 -13.84 22.36 -17.06
N HIS A 108 -14.88 22.81 -16.34
CA HIS A 108 -16.21 23.04 -16.91
C HIS A 108 -16.30 24.29 -17.80
N GLY A 109 -15.31 25.18 -17.72
CA GLY A 109 -15.28 26.44 -18.47
C GLY A 109 -14.63 26.34 -19.85
N GLN A 110 -14.04 25.19 -20.24
CA GLN A 110 -13.23 25.08 -21.46
C GLN A 110 -13.51 23.86 -22.35
N PRO A 111 -14.77 23.40 -22.54
CA PRO A 111 -15.07 22.19 -23.31
C PRO A 111 -14.61 22.30 -24.79
N GLU A 112 -14.69 23.47 -25.39
CA GLU A 112 -14.27 23.69 -26.78
C GLU A 112 -12.76 23.55 -26.95
N LYS A 113 -11.97 24.09 -26.03
CA LYS A 113 -10.50 23.92 -26.03
C LYS A 113 -10.10 22.47 -25.81
N SER A 114 -10.74 21.80 -24.86
CA SER A 114 -10.52 20.38 -24.60
C SER A 114 -10.83 19.53 -25.83
N ARG A 115 -11.93 19.84 -26.52
CA ARG A 115 -12.31 19.19 -27.77
C ARG A 115 -11.25 19.45 -28.86
N ALA A 116 -10.86 20.68 -29.05
CA ALA A 116 -9.86 21.07 -30.06
C ALA A 116 -8.51 20.36 -29.78
N TYR A 117 -8.12 20.22 -28.51
CA TYR A 117 -6.92 19.46 -28.14
C TYR A 117 -7.03 17.98 -28.52
N ILE A 118 -8.14 17.32 -28.16
CA ILE A 118 -8.38 15.92 -28.48
C ILE A 118 -8.35 15.71 -29.99
N ASP A 119 -9.03 16.54 -30.75
CA ASP A 119 -9.08 16.47 -32.22
C ASP A 119 -7.70 16.66 -32.85
N ALA A 120 -6.91 17.58 -32.32
CA ALA A 120 -5.52 17.79 -32.77
C ALA A 120 -4.62 16.57 -32.47
N GLN A 121 -4.77 15.93 -31.32
CA GLN A 121 -4.03 14.70 -31.01
C GLN A 121 -4.51 13.53 -31.86
N ARG A 122 -5.82 13.37 -32.04
CA ARG A 122 -6.43 12.34 -32.90
C ARG A 122 -5.95 12.45 -34.34
N ALA A 123 -5.84 13.66 -34.88
CA ALA A 123 -5.36 13.93 -36.23
C ALA A 123 -3.90 13.49 -36.50
N ARG A 124 -3.10 13.25 -35.46
CA ARG A 124 -1.74 12.69 -35.57
C ARG A 124 -1.75 11.22 -36.01
N TYR A 125 -2.86 10.54 -35.86
CA TYR A 125 -3.03 9.14 -36.22
C TYR A 125 -3.84 9.03 -37.51
N THR A 126 -3.18 8.66 -38.60
CA THR A 126 -3.90 8.32 -39.83
C THR A 126 -4.68 7.03 -39.64
N LYS A 127 -5.90 6.97 -40.16
CA LYS A 127 -6.71 5.75 -40.09
C LYS A 127 -5.95 4.60 -40.76
N PRO A 128 -5.67 3.50 -40.03
CA PRO A 128 -4.99 2.34 -40.57
C PRO A 128 -5.69 1.76 -41.80
N ALA A 129 -4.91 1.43 -42.81
CA ALA A 129 -5.39 0.81 -44.06
C ALA A 129 -5.27 -0.72 -44.02
N THR A 130 -4.43 -1.26 -43.10
CA THR A 130 -4.28 -2.71 -42.90
C THR A 130 -4.43 -3.06 -41.41
N ARG A 131 -4.61 -4.33 -41.14
CA ARG A 131 -4.71 -4.83 -39.74
C ARG A 131 -3.37 -4.70 -39.02
N GLU A 132 -2.26 -4.94 -39.71
CA GLU A 132 -0.91 -4.77 -39.19
C GLU A 132 -0.69 -3.30 -38.76
N GLU A 133 -1.05 -2.34 -39.62
CA GLU A 133 -1.00 -0.92 -39.27
C GLU A 133 -1.89 -0.56 -38.06
N ALA A 134 -3.05 -1.24 -37.91
CA ALA A 134 -3.91 -1.00 -36.78
C ALA A 134 -3.26 -1.44 -35.45
N PHE A 135 -2.63 -2.60 -35.41
CA PHE A 135 -1.91 -3.09 -34.22
C PHE A 135 -0.69 -2.21 -33.89
N GLU A 136 0.10 -1.81 -34.90
CA GLU A 136 1.22 -0.88 -34.68
C GLU A 136 0.72 0.48 -34.17
N THR A 137 -0.43 0.94 -34.67
CA THR A 137 -1.05 2.19 -34.20
C THR A 137 -1.48 2.09 -32.75
N MET A 138 -2.10 0.99 -32.33
CA MET A 138 -2.43 0.72 -30.93
C MET A 138 -1.19 0.78 -30.04
N GLY A 139 -0.07 0.20 -30.48
CA GLY A 139 1.20 0.26 -29.76
C GLY A 139 1.71 1.72 -29.61
N ARG A 140 1.69 2.51 -30.68
CA ARG A 140 2.08 3.95 -30.63
C ARG A 140 1.18 4.73 -29.68
N MET A 141 -0.13 4.48 -29.70
CA MET A 141 -1.09 5.12 -28.82
C MET A 141 -0.81 4.83 -27.34
N ILE A 142 -0.48 3.58 -27.00
CA ILE A 142 -0.08 3.21 -25.65
C ILE A 142 1.11 4.07 -25.17
N MET A 143 2.11 4.25 -26.01
CA MET A 143 3.31 5.03 -25.68
C MET A 143 3.03 6.53 -25.61
N ASP A 144 2.01 6.99 -26.31
CA ASP A 144 1.50 8.37 -26.18
C ASP A 144 0.51 8.52 -25.01
N GLY A 145 0.35 7.51 -24.15
CA GLY A 145 -0.55 7.57 -23.00
C GLY A 145 -2.02 7.38 -23.32
N ILE A 146 -2.33 6.99 -24.55
CA ILE A 146 -3.69 6.75 -25.03
C ILE A 146 -3.96 5.25 -24.98
N THR A 147 -4.88 4.85 -24.13
CA THR A 147 -5.24 3.43 -23.98
C THR A 147 -6.24 3.02 -25.05
N PRO A 148 -5.90 2.10 -25.96
CA PRO A 148 -6.78 1.70 -27.04
C PRO A 148 -7.96 0.80 -26.59
N TRP A 149 -8.50 1.07 -25.40
CA TRP A 149 -9.70 0.38 -24.95
C TRP A 149 -10.59 1.21 -24.03
N ALA A 150 -11.87 1.04 -24.23
CA ALA A 150 -12.91 1.78 -23.51
C ALA A 150 -13.07 1.40 -22.03
N ASN A 151 -12.26 0.47 -21.49
CA ASN A 151 -12.38 0.06 -20.10
C ASN A 151 -11.21 0.61 -19.25
N PRO A 152 -11.47 1.65 -18.41
CA PRO A 152 -10.45 2.24 -17.55
C PRO A 152 -9.97 1.28 -16.44
N VAL A 153 -10.60 0.10 -16.31
CA VAL A 153 -10.30 -0.87 -15.24
C VAL A 153 -9.01 -1.66 -15.53
N TYR A 154 -8.54 -1.70 -16.78
CA TYR A 154 -7.35 -2.47 -17.15
C TYR A 154 -6.29 -1.57 -17.77
N ALA A 155 -5.20 -1.32 -17.06
CA ALA A 155 -4.04 -0.71 -17.68
C ALA A 155 -3.51 -1.64 -18.75
N THR A 156 -3.48 -1.15 -19.97
CA THR A 156 -3.04 -1.89 -21.15
C THR A 156 -1.56 -2.17 -21.18
N TRP A 157 -0.80 -1.41 -20.39
CA TRP A 157 0.63 -1.45 -20.32
C TRP A 157 1.12 -1.41 -18.88
N GLY A 158 1.85 -2.46 -18.50
CA GLY A 158 2.41 -2.59 -17.17
C GLY A 158 3.79 -3.21 -17.17
N LEU A 159 4.44 -3.24 -16.01
CA LEU A 159 5.69 -3.96 -15.79
C LEU A 159 5.45 -5.12 -14.82
N LYS A 160 6.18 -6.21 -15.04
CA LYS A 160 6.20 -7.39 -14.18
C LYS A 160 7.64 -7.82 -13.93
N TRP A 161 7.89 -8.30 -12.72
CA TRP A 161 9.15 -8.92 -12.39
C TRP A 161 9.10 -10.39 -12.77
N VAL A 162 9.94 -10.80 -13.69
CA VAL A 162 10.00 -12.18 -14.19
C VAL A 162 11.46 -12.56 -14.40
N ASP A 163 11.89 -13.69 -13.85
CA ASP A 163 13.23 -14.24 -13.99
C ASP A 163 14.36 -13.22 -13.69
N GLY A 164 14.18 -12.46 -12.60
CA GLY A 164 15.19 -11.54 -12.10
C GLY A 164 15.35 -10.24 -12.90
N LYS A 165 14.36 -9.85 -13.69
CA LYS A 165 14.34 -8.58 -14.44
C LYS A 165 12.92 -8.06 -14.65
N LEU A 166 12.82 -6.77 -14.95
CA LEU A 166 11.56 -6.15 -15.36
C LEU A 166 11.24 -6.46 -16.81
N MET A 167 10.05 -7.00 -17.01
CA MET A 167 9.47 -7.31 -18.32
C MET A 167 8.18 -6.51 -18.52
N GLY A 168 7.91 -6.17 -19.77
CA GLY A 168 6.68 -5.48 -20.15
C GLY A 168 5.50 -6.46 -20.24
N LEU A 169 4.34 -6.05 -19.75
CA LEU A 169 3.08 -6.76 -19.92
C LEU A 169 2.11 -5.88 -20.72
N VAL A 170 1.66 -6.37 -21.86
CA VAL A 170 0.57 -5.78 -22.62
C VAL A 170 -0.66 -6.66 -22.45
N ILE A 171 -1.77 -6.06 -22.03
CA ILE A 171 -3.05 -6.75 -21.90
C ILE A 171 -3.90 -6.42 -23.12
N PRO A 172 -4.38 -7.43 -23.86
CA PRO A 172 -5.25 -7.19 -25.03
C PRO A 172 -6.61 -6.62 -24.58
N PRO A 173 -7.28 -5.85 -25.43
CA PRO A 173 -8.63 -5.37 -25.14
C PRO A 173 -9.57 -6.54 -24.96
N ILE A 174 -10.34 -6.51 -23.88
CA ILE A 174 -11.36 -7.53 -23.61
C ILE A 174 -12.61 -7.13 -24.37
N VAL A 175 -12.95 -7.94 -25.35
CA VAL A 175 -14.02 -7.66 -26.31
C VAL A 175 -15.38 -8.18 -25.83
N ALA A 176 -15.45 -8.81 -24.67
CA ALA A 176 -16.70 -9.36 -24.13
C ALA A 176 -17.04 -8.75 -22.76
N PRO A 177 -18.21 -8.07 -22.62
CA PRO A 177 -18.60 -7.39 -21.37
C PRO A 177 -18.95 -8.33 -20.20
N GLN A 178 -18.97 -9.64 -20.39
CA GLN A 178 -19.59 -10.60 -19.45
C GLN A 178 -18.61 -11.56 -18.76
N SER A 179 -17.34 -11.58 -19.12
CA SER A 179 -16.34 -12.37 -18.40
C SER A 179 -15.33 -11.43 -17.74
N GLN A 180 -15.28 -11.43 -16.42
CA GLN A 180 -14.10 -10.89 -15.75
C GLN A 180 -12.90 -11.70 -16.22
N PRO A 181 -11.81 -11.07 -16.70
CA PRO A 181 -10.59 -11.79 -17.00
C PRO A 181 -10.10 -12.46 -15.72
N ALA A 182 -9.58 -13.66 -15.84
CA ALA A 182 -8.85 -14.30 -14.77
C ALA A 182 -7.75 -13.35 -14.28
N SER A 183 -7.52 -13.29 -12.98
CA SER A 183 -6.42 -12.50 -12.41
C SER A 183 -5.11 -12.91 -13.07
N ILE A 184 -4.26 -11.92 -13.39
CA ILE A 184 -2.92 -12.19 -13.92
C ILE A 184 -2.02 -12.55 -12.74
N GLU A 185 -1.83 -13.83 -12.53
CA GLU A 185 -0.92 -14.31 -11.50
C GLU A 185 0.52 -14.33 -12.04
N PRO A 186 1.50 -13.77 -11.28
CA PRO A 186 2.89 -13.69 -11.73
C PRO A 186 3.50 -15.03 -12.13
N GLU A 187 3.11 -16.11 -11.47
CA GLU A 187 3.58 -17.47 -11.77
C GLU A 187 3.08 -18.02 -13.10
N ASN A 188 2.05 -17.45 -13.69
CA ASN A 188 1.55 -17.85 -15.01
C ASN A 188 2.23 -17.09 -16.14
N LEU A 189 3.03 -16.06 -15.82
CA LEU A 189 3.67 -15.25 -16.85
C LEU A 189 4.84 -16.00 -17.49
N VAL A 190 4.82 -16.01 -18.81
CA VAL A 190 5.91 -16.55 -19.63
C VAL A 190 6.44 -15.47 -20.57
N PRO A 191 7.72 -15.50 -20.94
CA PRO A 191 8.24 -14.66 -22.01
C PRO A 191 7.38 -14.79 -23.27
N ALA A 192 6.98 -13.67 -23.87
CA ALA A 192 6.15 -13.68 -25.07
C ALA A 192 6.80 -14.49 -26.22
N SER A 193 8.13 -14.46 -26.30
CA SER A 193 8.93 -15.25 -27.27
C SER A 193 8.85 -16.78 -27.07
N GLN A 194 8.32 -17.25 -25.94
CA GLN A 194 8.11 -18.68 -25.68
C GLN A 194 6.67 -19.13 -26.03
N THR A 195 5.84 -18.23 -26.51
CA THR A 195 4.47 -18.51 -26.96
C THR A 195 4.43 -18.65 -28.50
N LYS A 196 3.24 -18.71 -29.05
CA LYS A 196 3.04 -18.63 -30.50
C LYS A 196 3.12 -17.21 -31.06
N ALA A 197 3.34 -16.21 -30.20
CA ALA A 197 3.49 -14.83 -30.63
C ALA A 197 4.82 -14.66 -31.38
N ASP A 198 4.78 -14.02 -32.54
CA ASP A 198 5.91 -13.64 -33.37
C ASP A 198 5.79 -12.15 -33.76
N GLU A 199 6.69 -11.67 -34.59
CA GLU A 199 6.72 -10.29 -35.08
C GLU A 199 5.49 -9.88 -35.90
N HIS A 200 4.73 -10.86 -36.44
CA HIS A 200 3.52 -10.65 -37.25
C HIS A 200 2.25 -10.82 -36.44
N SER A 201 2.32 -11.32 -35.21
CA SER A 201 1.18 -11.42 -34.30
C SER A 201 0.72 -10.05 -33.82
N ALA A 202 -0.51 -9.94 -33.35
CA ALA A 202 -1.03 -8.69 -32.77
C ALA A 202 -0.11 -8.16 -31.66
N MET A 203 0.39 -9.03 -30.79
CA MET A 203 1.33 -8.66 -29.73
C MET A 203 2.67 -8.15 -30.28
N GLY A 204 3.22 -8.82 -31.28
CA GLY A 204 4.49 -8.41 -31.89
C GLY A 204 4.38 -7.08 -32.63
N LEU A 205 3.30 -6.87 -33.37
CA LEU A 205 3.03 -5.61 -34.07
C LEU A 205 2.75 -4.45 -33.09
N MET A 206 2.05 -4.71 -31.97
CA MET A 206 1.88 -3.71 -30.93
C MET A 206 3.22 -3.39 -30.25
N ALA A 207 4.04 -4.40 -29.93
CA ALA A 207 5.40 -4.19 -29.40
C ALA A 207 6.23 -3.31 -30.35
N LYS A 208 6.21 -3.58 -31.65
CA LYS A 208 6.86 -2.76 -32.68
C LYS A 208 6.34 -1.31 -32.65
N GLY A 209 5.03 -1.13 -32.55
CA GLY A 209 4.44 0.20 -32.41
C GLY A 209 4.86 0.95 -31.13
N MET A 210 5.14 0.22 -30.08
CA MET A 210 5.68 0.75 -28.81
C MET A 210 7.21 1.02 -28.88
N GLY A 211 7.88 0.61 -29.94
CA GLY A 211 9.35 0.66 -30.04
C GLY A 211 10.05 -0.41 -29.19
N LEU A 212 9.39 -1.52 -28.93
CA LEU A 212 9.86 -2.63 -28.10
C LEU A 212 10.06 -3.90 -28.93
N GLU A 213 10.97 -4.75 -28.43
CA GLU A 213 11.16 -6.11 -28.94
C GLU A 213 10.19 -7.07 -28.20
N LEU A 214 9.68 -8.08 -28.90
CA LEU A 214 8.80 -9.09 -28.30
C LEU A 214 9.49 -9.82 -27.12
N SER A 215 10.81 -9.95 -27.16
CA SER A 215 11.64 -10.52 -26.09
C SER A 215 11.63 -9.73 -24.78
N GLN A 216 11.18 -8.48 -24.80
CA GLN A 216 11.03 -7.62 -23.63
C GLN A 216 9.65 -7.76 -22.96
N LEU A 217 8.76 -8.55 -23.58
CA LEU A 217 7.37 -8.72 -23.12
C LEU A 217 7.15 -10.10 -22.49
N VAL A 218 6.22 -10.13 -21.54
CA VAL A 218 5.61 -11.34 -20.98
C VAL A 218 4.13 -11.35 -21.27
N THR A 219 3.54 -12.53 -21.24
CA THR A 219 2.10 -12.74 -21.38
C THR A 219 1.67 -13.88 -20.46
N ASP A 220 0.40 -13.86 -20.06
CA ASP A 220 -0.24 -15.00 -19.41
C ASP A 220 -0.85 -15.90 -20.49
N PRO A 221 -0.47 -17.19 -20.56
CA PRO A 221 -1.07 -18.12 -21.51
C PRO A 221 -2.61 -18.23 -21.40
N GLN A 222 -3.19 -17.97 -20.24
CA GLN A 222 -4.64 -17.92 -20.05
C GLN A 222 -5.29 -16.76 -20.83
N HIS A 223 -4.53 -15.73 -21.15
CA HIS A 223 -4.97 -14.61 -21.99
C HIS A 223 -4.76 -14.84 -23.49
N ALA A 224 -4.22 -15.97 -23.89
CA ALA A 224 -4.02 -16.29 -25.32
C ALA A 224 -5.32 -16.25 -26.13
N VAL A 225 -6.45 -16.62 -25.50
CA VAL A 225 -7.77 -16.54 -26.13
C VAL A 225 -8.13 -15.09 -26.51
N TYR A 226 -7.80 -14.10 -25.68
CA TYR A 226 -8.10 -12.69 -25.96
C TYR A 226 -7.23 -12.14 -27.09
N TRP A 227 -5.97 -12.55 -27.16
CA TRP A 227 -5.10 -12.24 -28.28
C TRP A 227 -5.65 -12.84 -29.60
N THR A 228 -6.06 -14.10 -29.56
CA THR A 228 -6.68 -14.75 -30.73
C THR A 228 -7.98 -14.05 -31.15
N LEU A 229 -8.81 -13.65 -30.19
CA LEU A 229 -10.03 -12.89 -30.49
C LEU A 229 -9.73 -11.54 -31.13
N LEU A 230 -8.71 -10.84 -30.65
CA LEU A 230 -8.26 -9.57 -31.21
C LEU A 230 -7.71 -9.75 -32.63
N GLU A 231 -6.87 -10.78 -32.84
CA GLU A 231 -6.31 -11.14 -34.15
C GLU A 231 -7.37 -11.51 -35.20
N ASN A 232 -8.52 -12.00 -34.78
CA ASN A 232 -9.62 -12.35 -35.68
C ASN A 232 -10.59 -11.18 -35.98
N ARG A 233 -10.36 -9.98 -35.41
CA ARG A 233 -11.21 -8.81 -35.70
C ARG A 233 -11.01 -8.31 -37.12
N SER A 234 -12.08 -7.75 -37.68
CA SER A 234 -12.02 -7.04 -38.94
C SER A 234 -11.20 -5.74 -38.81
N LEU A 235 -10.69 -5.21 -39.91
CA LEU A 235 -10.03 -3.91 -39.90
C LEU A 235 -10.96 -2.78 -39.42
N GLU A 236 -12.26 -2.89 -39.73
CA GLU A 236 -13.27 -1.95 -39.27
C GLU A 236 -13.40 -1.97 -37.75
N ASP A 237 -13.48 -3.17 -37.15
CA ASP A 237 -13.54 -3.32 -35.67
C ASP A 237 -12.26 -2.78 -35.00
N LEU A 238 -11.07 -3.06 -35.57
CA LEU A 238 -9.81 -2.57 -35.04
C LEU A 238 -9.73 -1.03 -35.12
N ASN A 239 -10.19 -0.44 -36.22
CA ASN A 239 -10.28 1.00 -36.33
C ASN A 239 -11.30 1.59 -35.33
N GLN A 240 -12.39 0.89 -35.04
CA GLN A 240 -13.33 1.33 -33.99
C GLN A 240 -12.68 1.28 -32.58
N ILE A 241 -11.89 0.25 -32.27
CA ILE A 241 -11.13 0.19 -31.01
C ILE A 241 -10.16 1.37 -30.89
N ILE A 242 -9.50 1.76 -31.97
CA ILE A 242 -8.61 2.92 -32.00
C ILE A 242 -9.38 4.22 -31.74
N GLU A 243 -10.52 4.39 -32.35
CA GLU A 243 -11.38 5.56 -32.10
C GLU A 243 -11.92 5.58 -30.67
N ASP A 244 -12.36 4.44 -30.14
CA ASP A 244 -12.89 4.31 -28.78
C ASP A 244 -11.84 4.57 -27.70
N ALA A 245 -10.55 4.47 -28.02
CA ALA A 245 -9.47 4.79 -27.09
C ALA A 245 -9.52 6.25 -26.60
N TRP A 246 -10.05 7.15 -27.41
CA TRP A 246 -10.21 8.57 -27.07
C TRP A 246 -11.33 8.84 -26.07
N ASN A 247 -12.26 7.88 -25.87
CA ASN A 247 -13.38 8.03 -24.95
C ASN A 247 -12.94 8.34 -23.52
N THR A 248 -11.73 7.90 -23.11
CA THR A 248 -11.15 8.24 -21.82
C THR A 248 -10.94 9.75 -21.68
N TYR A 249 -10.55 10.42 -22.75
CA TYR A 249 -10.33 11.88 -22.76
C TYR A 249 -11.61 12.66 -23.06
N GLU A 250 -12.55 12.06 -23.80
CA GLU A 250 -13.86 12.64 -24.07
C GLU A 250 -14.66 12.91 -22.77
N MET A 251 -14.42 12.11 -21.73
CA MET A 251 -15.05 12.33 -20.42
C MET A 251 -14.70 13.71 -19.83
N PHE A 252 -13.52 14.27 -20.11
CA PHE A 252 -13.12 15.59 -19.64
C PHE A 252 -13.80 16.74 -20.41
N VAL A 253 -14.51 16.44 -21.49
CA VAL A 253 -15.30 17.39 -22.27
C VAL A 253 -16.79 17.34 -21.89
N SER A 254 -17.25 16.20 -21.37
CA SER A 254 -18.65 15.99 -21.02
C SER A 254 -18.97 16.53 -19.62
N GLN A 255 -19.55 17.71 -19.55
CA GLN A 255 -20.02 18.35 -18.33
C GLN A 255 -21.00 17.43 -17.55
N GLU A 256 -21.88 16.74 -18.24
CA GLU A 256 -22.89 15.83 -17.64
C GLU A 256 -22.26 14.66 -16.89
N GLN A 257 -21.13 14.12 -17.36
CA GLN A 257 -20.43 13.04 -16.68
C GLN A 257 -19.73 13.51 -15.42
N MET A 258 -19.22 14.73 -15.41
CA MET A 258 -18.51 15.31 -14.28
C MET A 258 -19.45 15.77 -13.15
N GLU A 259 -20.66 16.21 -13.48
CA GLU A 259 -21.69 16.58 -12.49
C GLU A 259 -22.21 15.38 -11.69
N LYS A 260 -22.07 14.15 -12.21
CA LYS A 260 -22.46 12.90 -11.54
C LYS A 260 -21.42 12.41 -10.52
N VAL A 261 -20.25 13.01 -10.46
CA VAL A 261 -19.25 12.66 -9.47
C VAL A 261 -19.65 13.29 -8.13
N ASP A 262 -19.83 12.45 -7.12
CA ASP A 262 -20.16 12.93 -5.77
C ASP A 262 -19.06 13.86 -5.25
N ARG A 263 -19.42 15.13 -5.06
CA ARG A 263 -18.51 16.20 -4.61
C ARG A 263 -18.26 16.18 -3.09
N THR A 264 -18.74 15.19 -2.36
CA THR A 264 -18.49 15.04 -0.92
C THR A 264 -17.04 14.73 -0.58
N MET A 265 -16.26 14.25 -1.56
CA MET A 265 -14.82 14.07 -1.45
C MET A 265 -14.10 15.30 -2.01
N ASP A 266 -12.88 15.57 -1.53
CA ASP A 266 -11.95 16.51 -2.16
C ASP A 266 -11.51 15.94 -3.52
N TYR A 267 -12.41 16.06 -4.48
CA TYR A 267 -12.27 15.49 -5.82
C TYR A 267 -11.01 15.98 -6.52
N ALA A 268 -10.64 17.26 -6.31
CA ALA A 268 -9.44 17.83 -6.89
C ALA A 268 -8.18 17.12 -6.38
N THR A 269 -8.08 16.89 -5.06
CA THR A 269 -6.96 16.13 -4.48
C THR A 269 -6.94 14.69 -4.99
N LEU A 270 -8.09 14.03 -5.08
CA LEU A 270 -8.19 12.66 -5.60
C LEU A 270 -7.73 12.55 -7.05
N MET A 271 -8.20 13.45 -7.92
CA MET A 271 -7.81 13.47 -9.33
C MET A 271 -6.33 13.84 -9.51
N ALA A 272 -5.83 14.80 -8.73
CA ALA A 272 -4.41 15.13 -8.73
C ALA A 272 -3.55 13.92 -8.35
N ARG A 273 -3.93 13.18 -7.32
CA ARG A 273 -3.23 11.94 -6.91
C ARG A 273 -3.29 10.88 -8.00
N ALA A 274 -4.46 10.64 -8.58
CA ALA A 274 -4.61 9.66 -9.66
C ALA A 274 -3.80 10.02 -10.91
N SER A 275 -3.74 11.31 -11.26
CA SER A 275 -3.12 11.79 -12.50
C SER A 275 -1.66 12.19 -12.33
N LEU A 276 -1.24 12.66 -11.16
CA LEU A 276 0.08 13.23 -10.92
C LEU A 276 0.92 12.47 -9.90
N CYS A 277 0.58 11.23 -9.56
CA CYS A 277 1.16 10.51 -8.42
C CYS A 277 2.70 10.56 -8.39
N TYR A 278 3.38 10.43 -9.53
CA TYR A 278 4.84 10.50 -9.60
C TYR A 278 5.37 11.92 -9.33
N THR A 279 4.79 12.93 -9.98
CA THR A 279 5.14 14.34 -9.80
C THR A 279 4.85 14.82 -8.38
N LEU A 280 3.67 14.47 -7.84
CA LEU A 280 3.31 14.77 -6.45
C LEU A 280 4.27 14.12 -5.46
N SER A 281 4.60 12.85 -5.67
CA SER A 281 5.54 12.11 -4.83
C SER A 281 6.93 12.75 -4.80
N TYR A 282 7.43 13.20 -5.95
CA TYR A 282 8.70 13.90 -6.04
C TYR A 282 8.68 15.20 -5.22
N HIS A 283 7.69 16.05 -5.44
CA HIS A 283 7.61 17.34 -4.74
C HIS A 283 7.32 17.14 -3.24
N LEU A 284 6.50 16.18 -2.86
CA LEU A 284 6.26 15.82 -1.47
C LEU A 284 7.56 15.41 -0.77
N ALA A 285 8.35 14.55 -1.40
CA ALA A 285 9.63 14.12 -0.86
C ALA A 285 10.58 15.31 -0.71
N LYS A 286 10.66 16.17 -1.71
CA LYS A 286 11.58 17.31 -1.73
C LYS A 286 11.23 18.40 -0.70
N GLU A 287 9.93 18.68 -0.52
CA GLU A 287 9.47 19.76 0.37
C GLU A 287 9.34 19.34 1.84
N PHE A 288 8.98 18.08 2.11
CA PHE A 288 8.60 17.66 3.46
C PHE A 288 9.52 16.60 4.07
N ILE A 289 10.42 15.98 3.31
CA ILE A 289 11.18 14.83 3.79
C ILE A 289 12.68 15.04 3.58
N SER A 290 13.37 15.37 4.65
CA SER A 290 14.83 15.57 4.59
C SER A 290 15.59 14.25 4.38
N PRO A 291 16.81 14.28 3.81
CA PRO A 291 17.66 13.09 3.75
C PRO A 291 17.95 12.50 5.14
N ALA A 292 18.11 13.34 6.15
CA ALA A 292 18.34 12.91 7.54
C ALA A 292 17.12 12.15 8.10
N PHE A 293 15.90 12.56 7.75
CA PHE A 293 14.67 11.85 8.08
C PHE A 293 14.69 10.44 7.46
N LYS A 294 14.94 10.34 6.16
CA LYS A 294 15.01 9.04 5.47
C LYS A 294 16.03 8.12 6.11
N GLU A 295 17.25 8.61 6.37
CA GLU A 295 18.33 7.82 6.95
C GLU A 295 17.99 7.33 8.37
N LYS A 296 17.38 8.19 9.20
CA LYS A 296 16.90 7.80 10.54
C LYS A 296 15.96 6.61 10.44
N TYR A 297 14.94 6.69 9.61
CA TYR A 297 13.93 5.64 9.52
C TYR A 297 14.43 4.39 8.80
N LEU A 298 15.34 4.53 7.85
CA LEU A 298 16.02 3.38 7.23
C LEU A 298 16.89 2.63 8.25
N SER A 299 17.60 3.34 9.14
CA SER A 299 18.38 2.72 10.22
C SER A 299 17.47 1.91 11.16
N ILE A 300 16.36 2.49 11.59
CA ILE A 300 15.40 1.81 12.48
C ILE A 300 14.78 0.59 11.77
N THR A 301 14.44 0.72 10.49
CA THR A 301 13.92 -0.40 9.70
C THR A 301 14.91 -1.57 9.66
N ARG A 302 16.21 -1.28 9.50
CA ARG A 302 17.28 -2.30 9.56
C ARG A 302 17.44 -2.92 10.96
N GLU A 303 17.27 -2.14 12.02
CA GLU A 303 17.29 -2.65 13.40
C GLU A 303 16.14 -3.66 13.62
N ILE A 304 14.94 -3.35 13.13
CA ILE A 304 13.78 -4.24 13.22
C ILE A 304 14.01 -5.49 12.36
N GLN A 305 14.54 -5.36 11.15
CA GLN A 305 14.90 -6.49 10.30
C GLN A 305 15.90 -7.42 11.00
N ALA A 306 16.94 -6.86 11.62
CA ALA A 306 17.94 -7.63 12.37
C ALA A 306 17.33 -8.33 13.60
N SER A 307 16.39 -7.68 14.28
CA SER A 307 15.68 -8.27 15.41
C SER A 307 14.82 -9.46 14.97
N LEU A 308 14.03 -9.32 13.90
CA LEU A 308 13.24 -10.42 13.34
C LEU A 308 14.15 -11.58 12.87
N ARG A 309 15.29 -11.26 12.23
CA ARG A 309 16.30 -12.23 11.85
C ARG A 309 16.80 -13.03 13.04
N ASN A 310 17.11 -12.35 14.15
CA ASN A 310 17.55 -13.00 15.39
C ASN A 310 16.47 -13.92 15.94
N ARG A 311 15.20 -13.51 15.95
CA ARG A 311 14.06 -14.33 16.36
C ARG A 311 13.95 -15.59 15.52
N ILE A 312 13.92 -15.45 14.18
CA ILE A 312 13.84 -16.60 13.25
C ILE A 312 15.02 -17.56 13.48
N SER A 313 16.22 -17.06 13.76
CA SER A 313 17.40 -17.89 14.00
C SER A 313 17.29 -18.76 15.27
N GLN A 314 16.45 -18.37 16.23
CA GLN A 314 16.24 -19.05 17.52
C GLN A 314 14.97 -19.91 17.56
N VAL A 315 14.17 -19.92 16.50
CA VAL A 315 12.95 -20.72 16.41
C VAL A 315 13.29 -22.21 16.50
N ASP A 316 12.70 -22.92 17.47
CA ASP A 316 12.98 -24.33 17.77
C ASP A 316 12.14 -25.32 16.96
N TRP A 317 11.00 -24.89 16.44
CA TRP A 317 10.08 -25.72 15.66
C TRP A 317 10.43 -25.82 14.17
N MET A 318 11.31 -24.97 13.64
CA MET A 318 11.79 -25.04 12.27
C MET A 318 13.02 -25.95 12.14
N SER A 319 13.03 -26.74 11.07
CA SER A 319 14.26 -27.40 10.62
C SER A 319 15.33 -26.37 10.22
N GLU A 320 16.58 -26.78 10.25
CA GLU A 320 17.70 -25.94 9.82
C GLU A 320 17.52 -25.46 8.37
N THR A 321 17.02 -26.33 7.49
CA THR A 321 16.79 -26.00 6.06
C THR A 321 15.77 -24.87 5.93
N THR A 322 14.59 -24.98 6.53
CA THR A 322 13.55 -23.94 6.44
C THR A 322 14.00 -22.66 7.11
N ARG A 323 14.67 -22.75 8.26
CA ARG A 323 15.22 -21.59 8.97
C ARG A 323 16.23 -20.83 8.13
N ASN A 324 17.17 -21.52 7.48
CA ASN A 324 18.16 -20.88 6.61
C ASN A 324 17.51 -20.22 5.39
N ASN A 325 16.50 -20.86 4.78
CA ASN A 325 15.73 -20.25 3.70
C ASN A 325 14.98 -18.99 4.15
N ALA A 326 14.38 -19.01 5.36
CA ALA A 326 13.69 -17.85 5.92
C ALA A 326 14.67 -16.69 6.18
N ILE A 327 15.84 -16.98 6.75
CA ILE A 327 16.90 -15.99 6.99
C ILE A 327 17.39 -15.43 5.65
N ASP A 328 17.67 -16.28 4.67
CA ASP A 328 18.12 -15.83 3.34
C ASP A 328 17.05 -14.96 2.65
N LYS A 329 15.76 -15.30 2.80
CA LYS A 329 14.67 -14.45 2.31
C LYS A 329 14.63 -13.09 2.99
N LEU A 330 14.77 -13.02 4.31
CA LEU A 330 14.78 -11.78 5.07
C LEU A 330 16.01 -10.93 4.75
N ASP A 331 17.20 -11.55 4.65
CA ASP A 331 18.45 -10.85 4.32
C ASP A 331 18.44 -10.28 2.88
N ASN A 332 17.68 -10.90 1.97
CA ASN A 332 17.47 -10.42 0.60
C ASN A 332 16.22 -9.53 0.45
N CYS A 333 15.52 -9.21 1.55
CA CYS A 333 14.38 -8.30 1.50
C CYS A 333 14.84 -6.87 1.22
N SER A 334 14.35 -6.30 0.13
CA SER A 334 14.60 -4.91 -0.23
C SER A 334 13.79 -3.96 0.65
N LEU A 335 14.33 -2.76 0.91
CA LEU A 335 13.71 -1.76 1.78
C LEU A 335 13.43 -0.50 0.97
N PHE A 336 12.17 -0.13 0.86
CA PHE A 336 11.75 1.18 0.43
C PHE A 336 11.27 1.98 1.65
N VAL A 337 11.98 3.04 1.98
CA VAL A 337 11.66 3.88 3.13
C VAL A 337 11.55 5.33 2.68
N ALA A 338 10.43 5.93 2.93
CA ALA A 338 10.06 7.31 2.67
C ALA A 338 9.96 7.69 1.17
N TYR A 339 11.02 7.54 0.40
CA TYR A 339 11.04 7.89 -1.04
C TYR A 339 12.16 7.11 -1.76
N PRO A 340 12.11 6.95 -3.10
CA PRO A 340 13.11 6.22 -3.86
C PRO A 340 14.49 6.90 -3.80
N ASP A 341 15.56 6.10 -3.91
CA ASP A 341 16.94 6.62 -3.88
C ASP A 341 17.26 7.45 -5.13
N GLU A 342 16.64 7.13 -6.26
CA GLU A 342 16.83 7.81 -7.54
C GLU A 342 15.47 8.27 -8.09
N TRP A 343 15.47 9.49 -8.62
CA TRP A 343 14.35 10.05 -9.38
C TRP A 343 14.74 10.23 -10.83
N TYR A 344 13.78 10.08 -11.73
CA TYR A 344 13.94 10.34 -13.16
C TYR A 344 13.34 11.71 -13.51
N PRO A 345 14.16 12.79 -13.53
CA PRO A 345 13.67 14.15 -13.69
C PRO A 345 12.87 14.38 -14.97
N ASP A 346 13.25 13.68 -16.05
CA ASP A 346 12.59 13.80 -17.37
C ASP A 346 11.11 13.38 -17.35
N PHE A 347 10.70 12.64 -16.31
CA PHE A 347 9.32 12.17 -16.15
C PHE A 347 8.53 12.92 -15.07
N ILE A 348 9.14 13.90 -14.42
CA ILE A 348 8.43 14.81 -13.53
C ILE A 348 7.64 15.77 -14.43
N GLY A 349 6.31 15.76 -14.25
CA GLY A 349 5.43 16.54 -15.12
C GLY A 349 5.60 18.05 -14.92
N THR A 350 5.61 18.76 -16.03
CA THR A 350 5.47 20.21 -16.08
C THR A 350 4.17 20.54 -16.78
N TYR A 351 3.33 21.38 -16.17
CA TYR A 351 1.96 21.61 -16.61
C TYR A 351 1.63 23.09 -16.80
N ALA A 352 2.55 24.01 -16.47
CA ALA A 352 2.33 25.44 -16.48
C ALA A 352 1.92 26.00 -17.85
N ASP A 353 2.28 25.31 -18.94
CA ASP A 353 1.95 25.65 -20.32
C ASP A 353 0.71 24.91 -20.86
N CYS A 354 0.09 24.02 -20.08
CA CYS A 354 -1.13 23.34 -20.49
C CYS A 354 -2.32 24.32 -20.46
N GLU A 355 -3.12 24.35 -21.54
CA GLU A 355 -4.32 25.17 -21.58
C GLU A 355 -5.56 24.47 -21.03
N THR A 356 -5.55 23.13 -20.93
CA THR A 356 -6.69 22.32 -20.50
C THR A 356 -6.27 21.18 -19.57
N LEU A 357 -7.20 20.75 -18.73
CA LEU A 357 -6.97 19.56 -17.87
C LEU A 357 -6.70 18.32 -18.71
N VAL A 358 -7.39 18.12 -19.82
CA VAL A 358 -7.18 16.96 -20.70
C VAL A 358 -5.75 16.91 -21.25
N GLU A 359 -5.18 18.06 -21.58
CA GLU A 359 -3.79 18.16 -22.02
C GLU A 359 -2.83 17.74 -20.89
N ALA A 360 -3.02 18.27 -19.69
CA ALA A 360 -2.18 17.94 -18.53
C ALA A 360 -2.25 16.44 -18.18
N VAL A 361 -3.45 15.85 -18.16
CA VAL A 361 -3.64 14.43 -17.92
C VAL A 361 -3.01 13.57 -19.02
N HIS A 362 -3.18 13.94 -20.29
CA HIS A 362 -2.58 13.23 -21.41
C HIS A 362 -1.05 13.27 -21.34
N ARG A 363 -0.46 14.44 -21.05
CA ARG A 363 1.00 14.62 -20.87
C ARG A 363 1.52 13.71 -19.76
N ASN A 364 0.83 13.65 -18.62
CA ASN A 364 1.20 12.77 -17.53
C ASN A 364 1.14 11.29 -17.94
N ASN A 365 0.06 10.86 -18.56
CA ASN A 365 -0.10 9.45 -18.98
C ASN A 365 1.00 9.03 -19.95
N ARG A 366 1.38 9.92 -20.89
CA ARG A 366 2.52 9.69 -21.79
C ARG A 366 3.84 9.58 -21.03
N ASN A 367 4.11 10.46 -20.07
CA ASN A 367 5.32 10.40 -19.24
C ASN A 367 5.40 9.07 -18.49
N ILE A 368 4.31 8.61 -17.90
CA ILE A 368 4.26 7.32 -17.17
C ILE A 368 4.46 6.14 -18.13
N ALA A 369 3.87 6.16 -19.32
CA ALA A 369 4.06 5.08 -20.31
C ALA A 369 5.54 4.98 -20.73
N GLN A 370 6.20 6.12 -20.96
CA GLN A 370 7.61 6.19 -21.32
C GLN A 370 8.53 5.83 -20.16
N LEU A 371 8.23 6.24 -18.92
CA LEU A 371 8.96 5.82 -17.72
C LEU A 371 8.98 4.29 -17.58
N LYS A 372 7.84 3.64 -17.79
CA LYS A 372 7.78 2.17 -17.78
C LYS A 372 8.74 1.55 -18.80
N CYS A 373 8.83 2.10 -20.01
CA CYS A 373 9.80 1.64 -21.00
C CYS A 373 11.25 1.86 -20.56
N ARG A 374 11.55 2.99 -19.93
CA ARG A 374 12.88 3.29 -19.41
C ARG A 374 13.37 2.26 -18.39
N LEU A 375 12.44 1.66 -17.66
CA LEU A 375 12.72 0.71 -16.59
C LEU A 375 12.80 -0.75 -17.06
N LEU A 376 12.45 -1.05 -18.31
CA LEU A 376 12.54 -2.42 -18.88
C LEU A 376 13.96 -2.99 -18.79
N GLY A 377 14.05 -4.27 -18.45
CA GLY A 377 15.32 -4.97 -18.32
C GLY A 377 16.09 -4.66 -17.04
N GLY A 378 15.58 -3.74 -16.21
CA GLY A 378 16.18 -3.43 -14.91
C GLY A 378 16.29 -4.68 -14.05
N LYS A 379 17.48 -4.91 -13.50
CA LYS A 379 17.80 -6.05 -12.61
C LYS A 379 17.83 -5.66 -11.16
N ASP A 380 17.86 -4.36 -10.88
CA ASP A 380 17.84 -3.83 -9.54
C ASP A 380 16.38 -3.72 -9.08
N ARG A 381 16.06 -4.40 -7.99
CA ARG A 381 14.75 -4.30 -7.36
C ARG A 381 14.45 -2.87 -6.89
N PHE A 382 15.47 -2.07 -6.58
CA PHE A 382 15.31 -0.67 -6.20
C PHE A 382 14.83 0.22 -7.35
N THR A 383 15.26 -0.04 -8.58
CA THR A 383 14.73 0.64 -9.76
C THR A 383 13.22 0.43 -9.90
N ASN A 384 12.70 -0.69 -9.37
CA ASN A 384 11.28 -1.02 -9.37
C ASN A 384 10.47 -0.27 -8.33
N GLN A 385 11.09 0.32 -7.33
CA GLN A 385 10.41 1.05 -6.27
C GLN A 385 9.60 2.23 -6.79
N LEU A 386 9.97 2.79 -7.94
CA LEU A 386 9.24 3.89 -8.59
C LEU A 386 7.93 3.47 -9.25
N LEU A 387 7.75 2.18 -9.51
CA LEU A 387 6.57 1.65 -10.22
C LEU A 387 5.71 0.77 -9.34
N GLN A 388 5.91 0.83 -8.10
CA GLN A 388 5.18 0.02 -7.18
C GLN A 388 3.91 0.71 -6.75
N ILE A 389 2.81 0.09 -6.59
CA ILE A 389 2.43 -0.97 -6.29
C ILE A 389 1.25 -1.28 -5.53
N PHE A 390 0.19 -0.68 -5.67
CA PHE A 390 -1.01 -1.41 -5.40
C PHE A 390 -1.26 -2.34 -6.58
N LYS A 391 -1.20 -3.63 -6.29
CA LYS A 391 -1.98 -4.57 -7.05
C LYS A 391 -3.42 -4.10 -6.81
N ASP A 392 -3.96 -3.31 -7.71
CA ASP A 392 -5.38 -2.98 -7.64
C ASP A 392 -6.18 -4.29 -7.69
N SER A 393 -7.48 -4.22 -7.47
CA SER A 393 -8.38 -5.38 -7.57
C SER A 393 -8.24 -6.16 -8.89
N ASN A 394 -7.50 -5.63 -9.86
CA ASN A 394 -7.24 -6.18 -11.19
C ASN A 394 -5.81 -6.68 -11.37
N GLY A 395 -5.00 -6.68 -10.32
CA GLY A 395 -3.63 -7.20 -10.34
C GLY A 395 -2.62 -6.31 -11.05
N GLN A 396 -2.89 -5.01 -11.23
CA GLN A 396 -2.02 -4.08 -11.95
C GLN A 396 -1.22 -3.18 -11.02
N TYR A 397 -0.02 -2.81 -11.46
CA TYR A 397 0.90 -1.96 -10.72
C TYR A 397 0.82 -0.52 -11.21
N ALA A 398 0.65 0.42 -10.28
CA ALA A 398 0.67 1.85 -10.51
C ALA A 398 2.01 2.48 -10.07
N PRO A 399 2.38 3.67 -10.54
CA PRO A 399 3.50 4.41 -9.99
C PRO A 399 3.35 4.64 -8.50
N THR A 400 4.48 4.66 -7.76
CA THR A 400 4.51 4.91 -6.32
C THR A 400 3.83 6.24 -6.01
N ASP A 401 2.82 6.20 -5.17
CA ASP A 401 2.12 7.38 -4.67
C ASP A 401 2.48 7.61 -3.19
N LEU A 402 3.46 8.47 -2.93
CA LEU A 402 3.89 8.81 -1.56
C LEU A 402 2.84 9.63 -0.80
N THR A 403 1.78 10.07 -1.45
CA THR A 403 0.68 10.79 -0.80
C THR A 403 -0.32 9.84 -0.12
N LEU A 404 -0.16 8.53 -0.32
CA LEU A 404 -0.95 7.52 0.38
C LEU A 404 -0.46 7.32 1.82
N SER A 405 -1.41 7.01 2.70
CA SER A 405 -1.09 6.55 4.05
C SER A 405 -1.12 5.03 4.09
N ASN A 406 0.06 4.43 3.96
CA ASN A 406 0.18 2.97 3.98
C ASN A 406 1.61 2.50 4.29
N ALA A 407 1.71 1.21 4.62
CA ALA A 407 2.90 0.39 4.47
C ALA A 407 2.51 -0.91 3.77
N MET A 408 3.44 -1.63 3.20
CA MET A 408 3.15 -2.90 2.56
C MET A 408 4.39 -3.77 2.35
N TYR A 409 4.20 -5.07 2.38
CA TYR A 409 5.16 -6.03 1.86
C TYR A 409 4.71 -6.55 0.50
N SER A 410 5.62 -6.60 -0.45
CA SER A 410 5.37 -7.21 -1.77
C SER A 410 6.08 -8.55 -1.88
N PRO A 411 5.34 -9.68 -1.90
CA PRO A 411 5.95 -11.01 -2.00
C PRO A 411 6.74 -11.22 -3.30
N THR A 412 6.21 -10.72 -4.41
CA THR A 412 6.83 -10.86 -5.74
C THR A 412 8.12 -10.07 -5.90
N PHE A 413 8.30 -9.00 -5.12
CA PHE A 413 9.54 -8.22 -5.11
C PHE A 413 10.41 -8.52 -3.89
N ASN A 414 9.88 -9.27 -2.92
CA ASN A 414 10.51 -9.44 -1.61
C ASN A 414 10.98 -8.09 -1.06
N CYS A 415 10.04 -7.15 -0.94
CA CYS A 415 10.32 -5.77 -0.58
C CYS A 415 9.31 -5.25 0.43
N VAL A 416 9.79 -4.54 1.45
CA VAL A 416 8.99 -3.78 2.40
C VAL A 416 8.94 -2.33 1.96
N PHE A 417 7.75 -1.75 1.90
CA PHE A 417 7.48 -0.37 1.56
C PHE A 417 6.91 0.36 2.77
N ILE A 418 7.62 1.40 3.22
CA ILE A 418 7.19 2.27 4.32
C ILE A 418 6.99 3.67 3.77
N TYR A 419 5.75 4.08 3.63
CA TYR A 419 5.39 5.41 3.14
C TYR A 419 5.62 6.49 4.20
N PRO A 420 5.91 7.74 3.79
CA PRO A 420 6.22 8.83 4.73
C PRO A 420 5.13 9.09 5.76
N SER A 421 3.87 8.92 5.37
CA SER A 421 2.70 9.16 6.22
C SER A 421 2.76 8.47 7.57
N LEU A 422 3.31 7.25 7.62
CA LEU A 422 3.40 6.45 8.86
C LEU A 422 4.57 6.87 9.77
N MET A 423 5.46 7.74 9.27
CA MET A 423 6.65 8.20 9.98
C MET A 423 6.58 9.69 10.32
N MET A 424 5.54 10.38 9.87
CA MET A 424 5.34 11.83 10.03
C MET A 424 4.14 12.13 10.93
N PRO A 425 4.03 13.35 11.47
CA PRO A 425 2.80 13.76 12.14
C PRO A 425 1.54 13.59 11.24
N PRO A 426 0.40 13.17 11.80
CA PRO A 426 0.11 12.99 13.23
C PRO A 426 0.53 11.63 13.81
N ILE A 427 0.92 10.64 12.99
CA ILE A 427 1.25 9.29 13.48
C ILE A 427 2.44 9.32 14.42
N ILE A 428 3.55 9.94 14.02
CA ILE A 428 4.71 10.16 14.89
C ILE A 428 4.92 11.66 15.03
N PRO A 429 4.43 12.26 16.13
CA PRO A 429 4.66 13.66 16.42
C PRO A 429 6.17 13.97 16.56
N GLU A 430 6.57 15.20 16.25
CA GLU A 430 7.94 15.62 16.47
C GLU A 430 8.26 15.66 17.98
N GLY A 431 9.47 15.21 18.34
CA GLY A 431 9.94 15.27 19.72
C GLY A 431 9.30 14.27 20.68
N VAL A 432 8.67 13.20 20.17
CA VAL A 432 8.14 12.13 21.04
C VAL A 432 9.21 11.14 21.47
N SER A 433 8.90 10.43 22.56
CA SER A 433 9.76 9.40 23.13
C SER A 433 10.01 8.23 22.15
N ASP A 434 11.12 7.53 22.37
CA ASP A 434 11.43 6.31 21.65
C ASP A 434 10.38 5.21 21.88
N ALA A 435 9.78 5.13 23.08
CA ALA A 435 8.70 4.21 23.38
C ALA A 435 7.55 4.36 22.37
N PHE A 436 7.11 5.60 22.09
CA PHE A 436 6.06 5.86 21.11
C PHE A 436 6.52 5.58 19.68
N SER A 437 7.72 6.04 19.32
CA SER A 437 8.29 5.82 17.99
C SER A 437 8.37 4.33 17.65
N TYR A 438 8.92 3.51 18.57
CA TYR A 438 9.00 2.06 18.37
C TYR A 438 7.61 1.40 18.37
N ALA A 439 6.67 1.86 19.18
CA ALA A 439 5.30 1.35 19.15
C ALA A 439 4.61 1.60 17.78
N ALA A 440 4.80 2.77 17.20
CA ALA A 440 4.34 3.07 15.84
C ALA A 440 5.06 2.22 14.78
N PHE A 441 6.33 1.89 15.00
CA PHE A 441 7.13 1.04 14.10
C PHE A 441 6.77 -0.45 14.15
N VAL A 442 5.85 -0.87 15.02
CA VAL A 442 5.27 -2.21 14.93
C VAL A 442 4.70 -2.46 13.53
N THR A 443 4.21 -1.43 12.85
CA THR A 443 3.81 -1.52 11.44
C THR A 443 4.97 -1.96 10.53
N ILE A 444 6.20 -1.49 10.76
CA ILE A 444 7.38 -1.93 9.99
C ILE A 444 7.67 -3.42 10.22
N GLY A 445 7.62 -3.85 11.48
CA GLY A 445 7.77 -5.26 11.84
C GLY A 445 6.67 -6.14 11.25
N HIS A 446 5.43 -5.64 11.22
CA HIS A 446 4.29 -6.26 10.57
C HIS A 446 4.56 -6.52 9.08
N GLU A 447 5.06 -5.51 8.35
CA GLU A 447 5.36 -5.68 6.92
C GLU A 447 6.47 -6.71 6.67
N PHE A 448 7.52 -6.74 7.49
CA PHE A 448 8.52 -7.82 7.39
C PHE A 448 7.91 -9.20 7.61
N THR A 449 6.99 -9.30 8.56
CA THR A 449 6.36 -10.57 8.91
C THR A 449 5.47 -11.11 7.79
N HIS A 450 4.89 -10.23 6.96
CA HIS A 450 4.19 -10.64 5.74
C HIS A 450 5.05 -11.46 4.77
N GLY A 451 6.36 -11.37 4.85
CA GLY A 451 7.26 -12.27 4.11
C GLY A 451 7.11 -13.75 4.50
N PHE A 452 6.53 -14.04 5.67
CA PHE A 452 6.49 -15.36 6.29
C PHE A 452 5.08 -15.80 6.73
N ASP A 453 4.06 -14.99 6.51
CA ASP A 453 2.67 -15.31 6.80
C ASP A 453 2.08 -16.35 5.82
N THR A 454 0.76 -16.57 5.85
CA THR A 454 0.08 -17.57 5.03
C THR A 454 0.16 -17.28 3.51
N GLN A 455 0.44 -16.04 3.11
CA GLN A 455 0.59 -15.62 1.72
C GLN A 455 2.06 -15.51 1.34
N GLY A 456 2.85 -14.73 2.09
CA GLY A 456 4.25 -14.52 1.81
C GLY A 456 5.11 -15.78 1.90
N ALA A 457 4.76 -16.72 2.78
CA ALA A 457 5.41 -18.03 2.87
C ALA A 457 5.39 -18.85 1.58
N GLN A 458 4.51 -18.52 0.63
CA GLN A 458 4.45 -19.19 -0.67
C GLN A 458 5.49 -18.69 -1.66
N TYR A 459 6.20 -17.59 -1.35
CA TYR A 459 7.20 -16.98 -2.22
C TYR A 459 8.60 -17.11 -1.64
N ASP A 460 9.57 -17.41 -2.49
CA ASP A 460 10.98 -17.47 -2.11
C ASP A 460 11.63 -16.07 -2.02
N LYS A 461 12.94 -16.04 -1.73
CA LYS A 461 13.73 -14.81 -1.65
C LYS A 461 13.76 -13.99 -2.93
N ASP A 462 13.55 -14.63 -4.08
CA ASP A 462 13.59 -14.03 -5.41
C ASP A 462 12.21 -13.60 -5.90
N GLY A 463 11.16 -13.81 -5.07
CA GLY A 463 9.78 -13.47 -5.39
C GLY A 463 9.08 -14.49 -6.27
N ASN A 464 9.64 -15.68 -6.44
CA ASN A 464 9.00 -16.76 -7.19
C ASN A 464 8.09 -17.56 -6.27
N LYS A 465 6.88 -17.86 -6.73
CA LYS A 465 5.95 -18.71 -6.00
C LYS A 465 6.40 -20.16 -6.05
N ARG A 466 6.96 -20.65 -4.95
CA ARG A 466 7.38 -22.04 -4.78
C ARG A 466 7.41 -22.44 -3.32
N ASN A 467 7.17 -23.74 -3.05
CA ASN A 467 7.34 -24.26 -1.70
C ASN A 467 8.84 -24.37 -1.38
N TRP A 468 9.28 -23.68 -0.34
CA TRP A 468 10.63 -23.72 0.22
C TRP A 468 10.67 -24.27 1.66
N TRP A 469 9.51 -24.71 2.16
CA TRP A 469 9.31 -25.31 3.48
C TRP A 469 9.47 -26.83 3.42
N THR A 470 9.93 -27.46 4.51
CA THR A 470 9.71 -28.90 4.68
C THR A 470 8.25 -29.16 5.04
N VAL A 471 7.75 -30.36 4.76
CA VAL A 471 6.36 -30.72 5.10
C VAL A 471 6.12 -30.64 6.61
N ALA A 472 7.11 -31.07 7.42
CA ALA A 472 7.00 -31.02 8.88
C ALA A 472 6.91 -29.56 9.40
N ASP A 473 7.72 -28.67 8.85
CA ASP A 473 7.72 -27.25 9.24
C ASP A 473 6.43 -26.56 8.81
N GLN A 474 5.89 -26.89 7.63
CA GLN A 474 4.61 -26.39 7.19
C GLN A 474 3.49 -26.80 8.15
N MET A 475 3.45 -28.08 8.57
CA MET A 475 2.46 -28.55 9.55
C MET A 475 2.63 -27.84 10.91
N ALA A 476 3.86 -27.62 11.36
CA ALA A 476 4.14 -26.92 12.61
C ALA A 476 3.74 -25.43 12.54
N PHE A 477 3.90 -24.78 11.40
CA PHE A 477 3.38 -23.44 11.16
C PHE A 477 1.85 -23.41 11.19
N GLU A 478 1.19 -24.36 10.52
CA GLU A 478 -0.27 -24.44 10.48
C GLU A 478 -0.89 -24.67 11.87
N GLU A 479 -0.26 -25.47 12.73
CA GLU A 479 -0.69 -25.62 14.12
C GLU A 479 -0.65 -24.27 14.88
N ARG A 480 0.41 -23.49 14.69
CA ARG A 480 0.56 -22.16 15.31
C ARG A 480 -0.43 -21.15 14.77
N ARG A 481 -0.61 -21.14 13.45
CA ARG A 481 -1.65 -20.35 12.78
C ARG A 481 -3.03 -20.65 13.35
N ASP A 482 -3.37 -21.93 13.54
CA ASP A 482 -4.69 -22.33 14.03
C ASP A 482 -4.93 -21.88 15.48
N LYS A 483 -3.90 -21.78 16.31
CA LYS A 483 -3.99 -21.17 17.65
C LYS A 483 -4.32 -19.66 17.54
N ILE A 484 -3.70 -18.93 16.61
CA ILE A 484 -4.03 -17.52 16.32
C ILE A 484 -5.48 -17.41 15.85
N VAL A 485 -5.91 -18.24 14.90
CA VAL A 485 -7.30 -18.28 14.41
C VAL A 485 -8.28 -18.44 15.56
N GLN A 486 -8.03 -19.42 16.44
CA GLN A 486 -8.89 -19.66 17.60
C GLN A 486 -8.90 -18.48 18.57
N CYS A 487 -7.73 -17.90 18.88
CA CYS A 487 -7.61 -16.75 19.76
C CYS A 487 -8.50 -15.60 19.30
N TYR A 488 -8.36 -15.17 18.05
CA TYR A 488 -9.11 -14.03 17.51
C TYR A 488 -10.60 -14.33 17.26
N SER A 489 -10.96 -15.58 17.00
CA SER A 489 -12.37 -15.98 16.83
C SER A 489 -13.17 -16.03 18.14
N HIS A 490 -12.51 -15.93 19.28
CA HIS A 490 -13.17 -15.94 20.60
C HIS A 490 -13.19 -14.54 21.27
N MET A 491 -12.68 -13.51 20.61
CA MET A 491 -12.71 -12.14 21.13
C MET A 491 -13.84 -11.34 20.48
N GLU A 492 -14.63 -10.64 21.30
CA GLU A 492 -15.63 -9.70 20.81
C GLU A 492 -14.97 -8.46 20.18
N MET A 493 -15.47 -8.04 19.02
CA MET A 493 -14.94 -6.87 18.30
C MET A 493 -15.22 -5.57 19.07
N ASP A 494 -16.43 -5.42 19.57
CA ASP A 494 -16.86 -4.29 20.39
C ASP A 494 -17.97 -4.73 21.35
N PRO A 495 -17.64 -5.17 22.57
CA PRO A 495 -18.62 -5.73 23.49
C PRO A 495 -19.66 -4.71 23.98
N VAL A 496 -19.38 -3.40 23.85
CA VAL A 496 -20.29 -2.34 24.25
C VAL A 496 -21.34 -2.05 23.17
N ARG A 497 -20.88 -1.92 21.91
CA ARG A 497 -21.74 -1.53 20.77
C ARG A 497 -22.37 -2.71 20.05
N ALA A 498 -21.67 -3.81 20.00
CA ALA A 498 -22.05 -5.00 19.25
C ALA A 498 -21.78 -6.26 20.08
N PRO A 499 -22.46 -6.44 21.23
CA PRO A 499 -22.27 -7.61 22.08
C PRO A 499 -22.59 -8.89 21.30
N GLY A 500 -21.75 -9.91 21.46
CA GLY A 500 -21.87 -11.18 20.76
C GLY A 500 -21.35 -11.16 19.32
N VAL A 501 -20.73 -10.08 18.85
CA VAL A 501 -20.05 -10.01 17.55
C VAL A 501 -18.57 -10.29 17.73
N TYR A 502 -18.13 -11.45 17.29
CA TYR A 502 -16.76 -11.92 17.42
C TYR A 502 -15.93 -11.65 16.17
N GLY A 503 -14.61 -11.63 16.33
CA GLY A 503 -13.66 -11.57 15.23
C GLY A 503 -13.75 -12.80 14.32
N ASP A 504 -13.42 -12.64 13.05
CA ASP A 504 -13.23 -13.75 12.13
C ASP A 504 -11.75 -14.07 12.00
N GLY A 505 -11.23 -14.85 12.97
CA GLY A 505 -9.81 -15.20 13.03
C GLY A 505 -9.32 -15.94 11.78
N LYS A 506 -10.20 -16.65 11.04
CA LYS A 506 -9.83 -17.35 9.81
C LYS A 506 -9.60 -16.36 8.65
N ARG A 507 -10.49 -15.39 8.48
CA ARG A 507 -10.34 -14.35 7.46
C ARG A 507 -9.15 -13.44 7.74
N THR A 508 -8.94 -13.09 9.01
CA THR A 508 -7.93 -12.12 9.43
C THR A 508 -6.60 -12.75 9.85
N GLN A 509 -6.41 -14.05 9.65
CA GLN A 509 -5.24 -14.80 10.16
C GLN A 509 -3.89 -14.24 9.69
N THR A 510 -3.81 -13.85 8.42
CA THR A 510 -2.59 -13.31 7.79
C THR A 510 -2.14 -12.04 8.49
N GLU A 511 -3.07 -11.11 8.70
CA GLU A 511 -2.84 -9.85 9.39
C GLU A 511 -2.53 -10.03 10.88
N ASN A 512 -3.22 -10.95 11.55
CA ASN A 512 -2.99 -11.22 12.96
C ASN A 512 -1.63 -11.88 13.21
N ILE A 513 -1.15 -12.71 12.29
CA ILE A 513 0.20 -13.28 12.31
C ILE A 513 1.24 -12.16 12.14
N ALA A 514 1.01 -11.25 11.18
CA ALA A 514 1.89 -10.13 10.92
C ALA A 514 1.96 -9.17 12.11
N ASP A 515 0.83 -8.86 12.76
CA ASP A 515 0.77 -8.05 13.96
C ASP A 515 1.60 -8.63 15.10
N LEU A 516 1.41 -9.91 15.41
CA LEU A 516 2.12 -10.55 16.52
C LEU A 516 3.61 -10.66 16.25
N GLY A 517 4.01 -11.10 15.06
CA GLY A 517 5.42 -11.21 14.68
C GLY A 517 6.11 -9.85 14.64
N GLY A 518 5.45 -8.85 14.07
CA GLY A 518 5.93 -7.48 14.03
C GLY A 518 6.09 -6.86 15.40
N PHE A 519 5.09 -7.01 16.26
CA PHE A 519 5.15 -6.52 17.63
C PHE A 519 6.34 -7.12 18.41
N LEU A 520 6.52 -8.44 18.34
CA LEU A 520 7.61 -9.13 19.03
C LEU A 520 9.00 -8.71 18.50
N ALA A 521 9.14 -8.58 17.19
CA ALA A 521 10.40 -8.13 16.60
C ALA A 521 10.77 -6.70 17.05
N VAL A 522 9.79 -5.80 17.09
CA VAL A 522 10.02 -4.42 17.52
C VAL A 522 10.23 -4.31 19.02
N LEU A 523 9.49 -5.07 19.82
CA LEU A 523 9.69 -5.15 21.28
C LEU A 523 11.12 -5.58 21.62
N ASP A 524 11.65 -6.60 20.94
CA ASP A 524 13.01 -7.08 21.16
C ASP A 524 14.06 -6.02 20.73
N ALA A 525 13.84 -5.35 19.58
CA ALA A 525 14.72 -4.26 19.13
C ALA A 525 14.74 -3.11 20.15
N TYR A 526 13.58 -2.69 20.62
CA TYR A 526 13.47 -1.62 21.62
C TYR A 526 14.10 -2.00 22.95
N LYS A 527 13.83 -3.21 23.44
CA LYS A 527 14.44 -3.74 24.66
C LYS A 527 15.95 -3.78 24.57
N ALA A 528 16.50 -4.25 23.44
CA ALA A 528 17.95 -4.31 23.22
C ALA A 528 18.58 -2.89 23.22
N ARG A 529 17.90 -1.91 22.61
CA ARG A 529 18.32 -0.52 22.64
C ARG A 529 18.33 0.05 24.06
N LEU A 530 17.25 -0.14 24.82
CA LEU A 530 17.17 0.31 26.22
C LEU A 530 18.28 -0.29 27.08
N GLN A 531 18.57 -1.58 26.92
CA GLN A 531 19.65 -2.26 27.64
C GLN A 531 21.02 -1.68 27.27
N LYS A 532 21.25 -1.37 25.99
CA LYS A 532 22.48 -0.69 25.54
C LYS A 532 22.62 0.72 26.12
N GLU A 533 21.53 1.39 26.36
CA GLU A 533 21.45 2.71 27.01
C GLU A 533 21.55 2.63 28.55
N GLY A 534 21.63 1.42 29.13
CA GLY A 534 21.85 1.17 30.55
C GLY A 534 20.58 1.00 31.38
N PHE A 535 19.40 0.92 30.76
CA PHE A 535 18.15 0.62 31.48
C PHE A 535 18.15 -0.81 31.99
N THR A 536 17.83 -1.00 33.27
CA THR A 536 17.76 -2.33 33.93
C THR A 536 16.65 -2.36 34.99
N GLY A 537 16.25 -3.58 35.41
CA GLY A 537 15.26 -3.74 36.48
C GLY A 537 13.98 -2.97 36.23
N GLU A 538 13.48 -2.25 37.25
CA GLU A 538 12.19 -1.54 37.14
C GLU A 538 12.24 -0.37 36.15
N THR A 539 13.37 0.30 36.00
CA THR A 539 13.50 1.38 35.00
C THR A 539 13.32 0.86 33.56
N LEU A 540 13.81 -0.35 33.28
CA LEU A 540 13.55 -1.04 32.01
C LEU A 540 12.06 -1.40 31.87
N ASN A 541 11.46 -1.96 32.95
CA ASN A 541 10.05 -2.34 32.93
C ASN A 541 9.14 -1.12 32.71
N ASP A 542 9.46 0.04 33.25
CA ASP A 542 8.68 1.27 33.03
C ASP A 542 8.70 1.71 31.57
N GLN A 543 9.87 1.62 30.90
CA GLN A 543 9.94 1.92 29.47
C GLN A 543 9.17 0.89 28.62
N LEU A 544 9.21 -0.37 29.02
CA LEU A 544 8.46 -1.43 28.33
C LEU A 544 6.96 -1.31 28.54
N ARG A 545 6.47 -0.90 29.74
CA ARG A 545 5.05 -0.54 29.95
C ARG A 545 4.62 0.59 29.02
N LYS A 546 5.41 1.66 28.93
CA LYS A 546 5.16 2.77 28.00
C LYS A 546 5.08 2.30 26.55
N PHE A 547 5.94 1.39 26.13
CA PHE A 547 5.88 0.82 24.79
C PHE A 547 4.56 0.09 24.53
N TYR A 548 4.11 -0.77 25.45
CA TYR A 548 2.82 -1.48 25.33
C TYR A 548 1.63 -0.50 25.28
N GLU A 549 1.63 0.50 26.15
CA GLU A 549 0.57 1.52 26.20
C GLU A 549 0.58 2.40 24.93
N CYS A 550 1.76 2.79 24.44
CA CYS A 550 1.90 3.51 23.17
C CYS A 550 1.42 2.68 21.98
N TYR A 551 1.67 1.36 21.99
CA TYR A 551 1.12 0.48 20.96
C TYR A 551 -0.42 0.50 20.94
N ALA A 552 -1.05 0.43 22.12
CA ALA A 552 -2.50 0.56 22.21
C ALA A 552 -2.99 1.95 21.78
N LEU A 553 -2.23 3.01 22.08
CA LEU A 553 -2.55 4.38 21.67
C LEU A 553 -2.49 4.56 20.13
N VAL A 554 -1.52 3.96 19.45
CA VAL A 554 -1.45 3.97 17.97
C VAL A 554 -2.72 3.38 17.35
N TRP A 555 -3.35 2.41 18.02
CA TRP A 555 -4.62 1.80 17.61
C TRP A 555 -5.86 2.48 18.18
N CYS A 556 -5.73 3.66 18.81
CA CYS A 556 -6.87 4.41 19.34
C CYS A 556 -7.76 4.93 18.21
N VAL A 557 -8.85 4.23 17.91
CA VAL A 557 -9.74 4.51 16.79
C VAL A 557 -11.19 4.23 17.12
N GLN A 558 -12.10 5.08 16.63
CA GLN A 558 -13.55 4.90 16.63
C GLN A 558 -14.03 4.65 15.20
N TYR A 559 -14.78 3.59 14.99
CA TYR A 559 -15.34 3.22 13.69
C TYR A 559 -16.81 3.64 13.57
N GLY A 560 -17.18 4.29 12.46
CA GLY A 560 -18.56 4.47 12.04
C GLY A 560 -19.22 3.13 11.67
N PRO A 561 -20.58 3.11 11.55
CA PRO A 561 -21.31 1.88 11.26
C PRO A 561 -20.89 1.19 9.97
N ASP A 562 -20.62 1.96 8.92
CA ASP A 562 -20.18 1.48 7.61
C ASP A 562 -18.81 0.79 7.67
N LYS A 563 -17.85 1.41 8.35
CA LYS A 563 -16.50 0.85 8.50
C LYS A 563 -16.49 -0.36 9.43
N PHE A 564 -17.29 -0.32 10.51
CA PHE A 564 -17.47 -1.47 11.39
C PHE A 564 -18.04 -2.67 10.64
N ASP A 565 -19.03 -2.43 9.77
CA ASP A 565 -19.66 -3.45 8.93
C ASP A 565 -18.67 -4.08 7.92
N ILE A 566 -17.80 -3.26 7.32
CA ILE A 566 -16.71 -3.72 6.45
C ILE A 566 -15.73 -4.60 7.23
N LEU A 567 -15.27 -4.18 8.41
CA LEU A 567 -14.38 -4.96 9.27
C LEU A 567 -15.00 -6.30 9.69
N GLN A 568 -16.30 -6.30 9.95
CA GLN A 568 -17.02 -7.52 10.32
C GLN A 568 -17.17 -8.51 9.16
N LYS A 569 -17.40 -8.03 7.92
CA LYS A 569 -17.87 -8.86 6.81
C LYS A 569 -16.84 -9.18 5.74
N SER A 570 -15.88 -8.27 5.48
CA SER A 570 -15.01 -8.38 4.29
C SER A 570 -13.57 -7.94 4.46
N ASP A 571 -13.25 -7.08 5.42
CA ASP A 571 -11.87 -6.63 5.65
C ASP A 571 -11.01 -7.79 6.15
N ILE A 572 -9.80 -7.90 5.63
CA ILE A 572 -8.82 -8.90 6.07
C ILE A 572 -8.14 -8.53 7.38
N HIS A 573 -8.27 -7.27 7.83
CA HIS A 573 -7.73 -6.79 9.09
C HIS A 573 -8.74 -6.98 10.22
N SER A 574 -8.23 -7.30 11.40
CA SER A 574 -9.03 -7.34 12.62
C SER A 574 -9.39 -5.93 13.11
N HIS A 575 -10.49 -5.81 13.85
CA HIS A 575 -10.83 -4.59 14.59
C HIS A 575 -9.68 -4.17 15.51
N ALA A 576 -9.44 -2.86 15.68
CA ALA A 576 -8.31 -2.32 16.46
C ALA A 576 -8.21 -2.91 17.88
N ARG A 577 -9.35 -3.08 18.56
CA ARG A 577 -9.40 -3.74 19.87
C ARG A 577 -8.76 -5.15 19.82
N LEU A 578 -9.06 -5.91 18.78
CA LEU A 578 -8.54 -7.26 18.62
C LEU A 578 -7.05 -7.25 18.25
N ARG A 579 -6.62 -6.26 17.45
CA ARG A 579 -5.19 -6.09 17.09
C ARG A 579 -4.35 -5.80 18.34
N VAL A 580 -4.87 -5.03 19.30
CA VAL A 580 -4.18 -4.77 20.57
C VAL A 580 -4.30 -5.97 21.51
N ASN A 581 -5.52 -6.38 21.88
CA ASN A 581 -5.74 -7.40 22.89
C ASN A 581 -5.18 -8.78 22.46
N GLY A 582 -5.36 -9.15 21.18
CA GLY A 582 -4.87 -10.42 20.64
C GLY A 582 -3.34 -10.51 20.59
N VAL A 583 -2.66 -9.39 20.38
CA VAL A 583 -1.20 -9.34 20.43
C VAL A 583 -0.72 -9.44 21.87
N VAL A 584 -1.19 -8.58 22.79
CA VAL A 584 -0.64 -8.54 24.16
C VAL A 584 -0.86 -9.84 24.92
N MET A 585 -2.03 -10.48 24.76
CA MET A 585 -2.34 -11.75 25.45
C MET A 585 -1.46 -12.94 24.98
N ASN A 586 -0.74 -12.81 23.88
CA ASN A 586 0.24 -13.78 23.41
C ASN A 586 1.68 -13.45 23.83
N THR A 587 1.94 -12.39 24.62
CA THR A 587 3.27 -11.96 25.04
C THR A 587 3.49 -12.18 26.53
N ASP A 588 4.42 -13.07 26.92
CA ASP A 588 4.69 -13.41 28.33
C ASP A 588 5.01 -12.18 29.18
N LEU A 589 5.79 -11.25 28.64
CA LEU A 589 6.19 -10.03 29.33
C LEU A 589 4.99 -9.15 29.78
N TRP A 590 3.91 -9.11 29.02
CA TRP A 590 2.71 -8.35 29.39
C TRP A 590 2.08 -8.88 30.68
N TYR A 591 2.05 -10.22 30.86
CA TYR A 591 1.55 -10.82 32.09
C TYR A 591 2.36 -10.40 33.32
N GLU A 592 3.68 -10.31 33.15
CA GLU A 592 4.59 -9.88 34.22
C GLU A 592 4.42 -8.38 34.53
N LEU A 593 4.35 -7.54 33.50
CA LEU A 593 4.27 -6.08 33.65
C LEU A 593 2.95 -5.62 34.26
N TYR A 594 1.84 -6.31 33.98
CA TYR A 594 0.49 -5.91 34.39
C TYR A 594 -0.15 -6.87 35.40
N ASN A 595 0.59 -7.84 35.91
CA ASN A 595 0.12 -8.83 36.91
C ASN A 595 -1.15 -9.59 36.46
N VAL A 596 -1.23 -9.96 35.18
CA VAL A 596 -2.38 -10.64 34.58
C VAL A 596 -2.42 -12.11 35.00
N ASP A 597 -3.53 -12.55 35.55
CA ASP A 597 -3.72 -13.92 36.01
C ASP A 597 -5.01 -14.56 35.47
N ARG A 598 -5.29 -15.80 35.90
CA ARG A 598 -6.44 -16.59 35.44
C ARG A 598 -7.83 -15.97 35.71
N ASN A 599 -7.91 -14.95 36.51
CA ASN A 599 -9.16 -14.25 36.80
C ASN A 599 -9.46 -13.15 35.79
N ASN A 600 -8.49 -12.79 34.96
CA ASN A 600 -8.66 -11.77 33.94
C ASN A 600 -9.22 -12.36 32.64
N TYR A 601 -10.05 -11.56 31.94
CA TYR A 601 -10.73 -11.98 30.72
C TYR A 601 -9.76 -12.32 29.58
N LEU A 602 -8.66 -11.56 29.44
CA LEU A 602 -7.64 -11.81 28.41
C LEU A 602 -6.59 -12.86 28.82
N TYR A 603 -6.78 -13.54 29.98
CA TYR A 603 -5.82 -14.56 30.36
C TYR A 603 -5.83 -15.75 29.40
N LEU A 604 -4.68 -15.97 28.77
CA LEU A 604 -4.42 -17.14 27.94
C LEU A 604 -3.38 -18.03 28.62
N PRO A 605 -3.69 -19.32 28.90
CA PRO A 605 -2.71 -20.24 29.45
C PRO A 605 -1.44 -20.32 28.61
N LYS A 606 -0.28 -20.50 29.25
CA LYS A 606 1.02 -20.40 28.57
C LYS A 606 1.18 -21.36 27.39
N ASP A 607 0.63 -22.56 27.50
CA ASP A 607 0.62 -23.59 26.46
C ASP A 607 -0.28 -23.25 25.25
N ARG A 608 -1.17 -22.28 25.43
CA ARG A 608 -2.04 -21.76 24.36
C ARG A 608 -1.52 -20.47 23.74
N ARG A 609 -0.56 -19.78 24.40
CA ARG A 609 0.11 -18.61 23.78
C ARG A 609 0.93 -19.07 22.59
N THR A 610 0.96 -18.26 21.58
CA THR A 610 1.60 -18.66 20.32
C THR A 610 2.64 -17.62 19.91
N TYR A 611 3.85 -18.11 19.70
CA TYR A 611 4.92 -17.39 19.02
C TYR A 611 5.11 -18.09 17.67
N ILE A 612 5.02 -17.33 16.61
CA ILE A 612 5.31 -17.89 15.28
C ILE A 612 6.79 -17.73 14.97
N TRP A 613 7.31 -16.52 15.21
CA TRP A 613 8.71 -16.19 15.00
C TRP A 613 9.43 -15.82 16.30
#